data_8f508bf278a897f575e9268a724fda6f
#
_entry.id   8f508bf278a897f575e9268a724fda6f
#
_cell.length_a   1.000
_cell.length_b   1.000
_cell.length_c   1.000
_cell.angle_alpha   90.00
_cell.angle_beta   90.00
_cell.angle_gamma   90.00
#
_symmetry.space_group_name_H-M   'P 1'
#
loop_
_entity.id
_entity.type
_entity.pdbx_description
1 polymer ?
#
loop_
_entity_poly.entity_id
_entity_poly.type
_entity_poly.pdbx_seq_one_letter_code
_entity_poly.pdbx_strand_id
1 'polypeptide(L)'
;MDAALHRRGVVSIAGSRLGTDIVIALSIVLILWYIVGAQVNRRRSVALVRWIRAGIDVFGGTPTIRWLSPTSFRIQIEEVEPPFRILGFLVLLEPRELLLLWLFQRALRRRDLLVVRADLNREPRLEVEIFRPLPGVLRELKRELGRDPVNAHPLGIGDLRVVPATSLEGIASAKTALTSLLPFLRCISLRRTSPQLIATFTLEAAGRLPARAIFEGLREIAGLMA
;
A
#
# COMPACT_ATOMS: atom_id res chain seq x y z
N MET A 1 21.00 1.64 66.39
CA MET A 1 20.56 0.68 65.31
C MET A 1 19.42 1.19 64.53
N ASP A 2 18.82 2.37 64.81
CA ASP A 2 17.60 2.92 64.13
C ASP A 2 17.82 3.82 62.96
N ALA A 3 19.00 4.44 62.79
CA ALA A 3 19.25 5.38 61.68
C ALA A 3 19.38 4.73 60.29
N ALA A 4 19.74 3.43 60.22
CA ALA A 4 19.89 2.70 58.98
C ALA A 4 18.54 2.23 58.38
N LEU A 5 17.56 1.95 59.22
CA LEU A 5 16.20 1.56 58.80
C LEU A 5 15.40 2.73 58.23
N HIS A 6 15.63 3.94 58.80
CA HIS A 6 14.91 5.14 58.30
C HIS A 6 15.40 5.58 56.92
N ARG A 7 16.68 5.41 56.58
CA ARG A 7 17.20 5.70 55.24
C ARG A 7 16.68 4.77 54.13
N ARG A 8 16.49 3.47 54.45
CA ARG A 8 15.96 2.51 53.45
C ARG A 8 14.49 2.77 53.13
N GLY A 9 13.67 3.20 54.06
CA GLY A 9 12.27 3.54 53.81
C GLY A 9 12.07 4.76 52.92
N VAL A 10 12.88 5.81 53.15
CA VAL A 10 12.79 7.06 52.37
C VAL A 10 13.23 6.87 50.91
N VAL A 11 14.27 6.08 50.67
CA VAL A 11 14.75 5.76 49.34
C VAL A 11 13.71 4.92 48.55
N SER A 12 13.03 3.98 49.20
CA SER A 12 11.99 3.15 48.59
C SER A 12 10.76 3.96 48.19
N ILE A 13 10.32 4.91 49.04
CA ILE A 13 9.15 5.78 48.75
C ILE A 13 9.45 6.78 47.63
N ALA A 14 10.65 7.35 47.58
CA ALA A 14 11.07 8.24 46.52
C ALA A 14 11.18 7.50 45.17
N GLY A 15 11.74 6.29 45.15
CA GLY A 15 11.80 5.44 43.94
C GLY A 15 10.43 5.03 43.42
N SER A 16 9.46 4.75 44.29
CA SER A 16 8.08 4.42 43.85
C SER A 16 7.34 5.61 43.27
N ARG A 17 7.50 6.82 43.79
CA ARG A 17 6.91 8.04 43.24
C ARG A 17 7.49 8.37 41.86
N LEU A 18 8.81 8.32 41.73
CA LEU A 18 9.50 8.57 40.47
C LEU A 18 9.09 7.56 39.38
N GLY A 19 8.90 6.29 39.72
CA GLY A 19 8.38 5.27 38.83
C GLY A 19 6.95 5.55 38.41
N THR A 20 6.09 5.98 39.33
CA THR A 20 4.69 6.35 39.00
C THR A 20 4.63 7.57 38.09
N ASP A 21 5.42 8.61 38.36
CA ASP A 21 5.48 9.82 37.54
C ASP A 21 5.93 9.52 36.10
N ILE A 22 6.93 8.65 35.94
CA ILE A 22 7.39 8.18 34.61
C ILE A 22 6.29 7.44 33.89
N VAL A 23 5.56 6.55 34.54
CA VAL A 23 4.47 5.80 33.92
C VAL A 23 3.34 6.74 33.49
N ILE A 24 2.97 7.71 34.33
CA ILE A 24 1.94 8.71 34.00
C ILE A 24 2.40 9.55 32.80
N ALA A 25 3.62 10.07 32.82
CA ALA A 25 4.16 10.87 31.73
C ALA A 25 4.19 10.09 30.41
N LEU A 26 4.66 8.83 30.43
CA LEU A 26 4.66 7.98 29.25
C LEU A 26 3.24 7.70 28.74
N SER A 27 2.29 7.45 29.63
CA SER A 27 0.89 7.24 29.27
C SER A 27 0.30 8.46 28.59
N ILE A 28 0.55 9.65 29.11
CA ILE A 28 0.10 10.92 28.48
C ILE A 28 0.71 11.06 27.08
N VAL A 29 2.02 10.81 26.93
CA VAL A 29 2.70 10.88 25.63
C VAL A 29 2.07 9.91 24.62
N LEU A 30 1.80 8.67 25.01
CA LEU A 30 1.18 7.67 24.15
C LEU A 30 -0.25 8.03 23.75
N ILE A 31 -1.04 8.58 24.67
CA ILE A 31 -2.41 9.04 24.40
C ILE A 31 -2.39 10.21 23.41
N LEU A 32 -1.55 11.21 23.66
CA LEU A 32 -1.39 12.35 22.76
C LEU A 32 -0.94 11.90 21.37
N TRP A 33 0.02 10.98 21.30
CA TRP A 33 0.49 10.40 20.05
C TRP A 33 -0.64 9.71 19.29
N TYR A 34 -1.45 8.89 19.99
CA TYR A 34 -2.59 8.20 19.41
C TYR A 34 -3.58 9.19 18.78
N ILE A 35 -3.95 10.25 19.50
CA ILE A 35 -4.89 11.28 19.02
C ILE A 35 -4.34 11.97 17.77
N VAL A 36 -3.07 12.41 17.80
CA VAL A 36 -2.43 13.07 16.67
C VAL A 36 -2.30 12.13 15.49
N GLY A 37 -1.85 10.89 15.71
CA GLY A 37 -1.70 9.87 14.66
C GLY A 37 -3.03 9.53 13.99
N ALA A 38 -4.09 9.34 14.78
CA ALA A 38 -5.44 9.09 14.26
C ALA A 38 -5.96 10.28 13.43
N GLN A 39 -5.74 11.50 13.89
CA GLN A 39 -6.15 12.70 13.14
C GLN A 39 -5.39 12.84 11.81
N VAL A 40 -4.09 12.56 11.80
CA VAL A 40 -3.27 12.56 10.58
C VAL A 40 -3.77 11.50 9.60
N ASN A 41 -4.04 10.27 10.06
CA ASN A 41 -4.56 9.20 9.21
C ASN A 41 -5.93 9.56 8.65
N ARG A 42 -6.85 10.12 9.46
CA ARG A 42 -8.16 10.57 9.00
C ARG A 42 -8.06 11.64 7.91
N ARG A 43 -7.21 12.66 8.10
CA ARG A 43 -6.98 13.71 7.09
C ARG A 43 -6.43 13.13 5.79
N ARG A 44 -5.45 12.22 5.88
CA ARG A 44 -4.88 11.53 4.71
C ARG A 44 -5.91 10.67 3.99
N SER A 45 -6.70 9.90 4.72
CA SER A 45 -7.76 9.07 4.13
C SER A 45 -8.75 9.91 3.33
N VAL A 46 -9.22 11.03 3.90
CA VAL A 46 -10.15 11.94 3.20
C VAL A 46 -9.49 12.55 1.96
N ALA A 47 -8.23 12.97 2.06
CA ALA A 47 -7.49 13.50 0.92
C ALA A 47 -7.33 12.47 -0.21
N LEU A 48 -7.02 11.22 0.15
CA LEU A 48 -6.91 10.11 -0.82
C LEU A 48 -8.24 9.75 -1.46
N VAL A 49 -9.34 9.75 -0.70
CA VAL A 49 -10.68 9.55 -1.27
C VAL A 49 -10.99 10.63 -2.31
N ARG A 50 -10.70 11.90 -2.01
CA ARG A 50 -10.90 13.01 -2.97
C ARG A 50 -10.02 12.84 -4.20
N TRP A 51 -8.75 12.49 -4.00
CA TRP A 51 -7.79 12.26 -5.08
C TRP A 51 -8.24 11.10 -5.98
N ILE A 52 -8.67 9.96 -5.43
CA ILE A 52 -9.19 8.84 -6.20
C ILE A 52 -10.47 9.26 -6.94
N ARG A 53 -11.40 9.94 -6.28
CA ARG A 53 -12.65 10.40 -6.90
C ARG A 53 -12.41 11.32 -8.10
N ALA A 54 -11.37 12.13 -8.06
CA ALA A 54 -11.03 13.04 -9.15
C ALA A 54 -10.55 12.34 -10.44
N GLY A 55 -10.30 11.02 -10.40
CA GLY A 55 -9.85 10.27 -11.57
C GLY A 55 -10.66 9.00 -11.84
N ILE A 56 -11.61 8.66 -10.99
CA ILE A 56 -12.34 7.40 -11.08
C ILE A 56 -13.32 7.34 -12.25
N ASP A 57 -13.70 8.50 -12.77
CA ASP A 57 -14.54 8.68 -13.96
C ASP A 57 -13.97 8.01 -15.22
N VAL A 58 -12.66 7.79 -15.28
CA VAL A 58 -11.98 7.02 -16.33
C VAL A 58 -12.58 5.61 -16.53
N PHE A 59 -13.12 5.05 -15.46
CA PHE A 59 -13.62 3.67 -15.46
C PHE A 59 -15.13 3.57 -15.69
N GLY A 60 -15.85 4.68 -15.69
CA GLY A 60 -17.32 4.67 -15.66
C GLY A 60 -17.88 4.09 -14.36
N GLY A 61 -19.19 3.86 -14.33
CA GLY A 61 -19.86 3.20 -13.23
C GLY A 61 -20.00 4.02 -11.94
N THR A 62 -20.55 3.39 -10.91
CA THR A 62 -20.84 4.03 -9.62
C THR A 62 -19.90 3.54 -8.54
N PRO A 63 -19.04 4.42 -7.95
CA PRO A 63 -18.12 4.03 -6.89
C PRO A 63 -18.81 3.94 -5.53
N THR A 64 -18.69 2.79 -4.88
CA THR A 64 -19.11 2.56 -3.49
C THR A 64 -17.90 2.51 -2.57
N ILE A 65 -17.92 3.29 -1.48
CA ILE A 65 -16.81 3.37 -0.51
C ILE A 65 -17.19 2.65 0.76
N ARG A 66 -16.34 1.71 1.20
CA ARG A 66 -16.49 1.00 2.47
C ARG A 66 -15.24 1.15 3.32
N TRP A 67 -15.40 1.73 4.50
CA TRP A 67 -14.35 1.79 5.51
C TRP A 67 -14.18 0.42 6.18
N LEU A 68 -12.97 -0.08 6.22
CA LEU A 68 -12.61 -1.35 6.86
C LEU A 68 -11.97 -1.13 8.23
N SER A 69 -11.18 -0.07 8.35
CA SER A 69 -10.50 0.34 9.59
C SER A 69 -10.13 1.83 9.51
N PRO A 70 -9.65 2.45 10.59
CA PRO A 70 -9.12 3.83 10.54
C PRO A 70 -7.98 4.04 9.53
N THR A 71 -7.27 2.94 9.19
CA THR A 71 -6.11 2.96 8.28
C THR A 71 -6.37 2.28 6.94
N SER A 72 -7.59 1.79 6.69
CA SER A 72 -7.89 1.12 5.43
C SER A 72 -9.33 1.33 4.98
N PHE A 73 -9.50 1.51 3.67
CA PHE A 73 -10.81 1.56 3.02
C PHE A 73 -10.76 0.91 1.64
N ARG A 74 -11.92 0.45 1.20
CA ARG A 74 -12.13 -0.13 -0.12
C ARG A 74 -13.08 0.75 -0.92
N ILE A 75 -12.77 0.92 -2.19
CA ILE A 75 -13.68 1.48 -3.19
C ILE A 75 -13.97 0.36 -4.18
N GLN A 76 -15.22 0.08 -4.44
CA GLN A 76 -15.67 -0.86 -5.45
C GLN A 76 -16.48 -0.09 -6.48
N ILE A 77 -16.24 -0.35 -7.77
CA ILE A 77 -16.99 0.27 -8.84
C ILE A 77 -17.93 -0.78 -9.41
N GLU A 78 -19.19 -0.47 -9.47
CA GLU A 78 -20.24 -1.25 -10.12
C GLU A 78 -20.45 -0.70 -11.54
N GLU A 79 -20.81 -1.58 -12.48
CA GLU A 79 -21.05 -1.22 -13.88
C GLU A 79 -19.83 -0.57 -14.56
N VAL A 80 -18.65 -1.20 -14.38
CA VAL A 80 -17.38 -0.71 -14.93
C VAL A 80 -17.36 -0.84 -16.44
N GLU A 81 -16.80 0.17 -17.12
CA GLU A 81 -16.56 0.10 -18.57
C GLU A 81 -15.43 -0.89 -18.93
N PRO A 82 -15.50 -1.49 -20.16
CA PRO A 82 -14.40 -2.31 -20.67
C PRO A 82 -13.05 -1.58 -20.61
N PRO A 83 -11.94 -2.32 -20.34
CA PRO A 83 -11.78 -3.77 -20.35
C PRO A 83 -12.12 -4.51 -19.05
N PHE A 84 -12.60 -3.81 -18.02
CA PHE A 84 -12.88 -4.38 -16.71
C PHE A 84 -14.30 -4.93 -16.61
N ARG A 85 -14.45 -6.03 -15.86
CA ARG A 85 -15.74 -6.58 -15.44
C ARG A 85 -16.04 -6.23 -13.97
N ILE A 86 -15.01 -6.28 -13.13
CA ILE A 86 -15.07 -5.92 -11.72
C ILE A 86 -13.83 -5.11 -11.43
N LEU A 87 -13.97 -3.99 -10.71
CA LEU A 87 -12.84 -3.16 -10.32
C LEU A 87 -12.98 -2.71 -8.86
N GLY A 88 -11.93 -2.95 -8.10
CA GLY A 88 -11.85 -2.55 -6.70
C GLY A 88 -10.50 -1.95 -6.35
N PHE A 89 -10.54 -0.92 -5.51
CA PHE A 89 -9.38 -0.26 -4.95
C PHE A 89 -9.34 -0.52 -3.45
N LEU A 90 -8.19 -0.93 -2.94
CA LEU A 90 -7.94 -1.08 -1.51
C LEU A 90 -6.81 -0.13 -1.12
N VAL A 91 -7.11 0.82 -0.26
CA VAL A 91 -6.11 1.73 0.31
C VAL A 91 -5.70 1.21 1.68
N LEU A 92 -4.39 1.10 1.87
CA LEU A 92 -3.76 0.68 3.12
C LEU A 92 -2.80 1.78 3.58
N LEU A 93 -3.09 2.39 4.72
CA LEU A 93 -2.26 3.42 5.34
C LEU A 93 -1.39 2.84 6.44
N GLU A 94 -0.26 3.48 6.70
CA GLU A 94 0.55 3.19 7.88
C GLU A 94 -0.24 3.49 9.16
N PRO A 95 -0.19 2.63 10.19
CA PRO A 95 -0.89 2.83 11.47
C PRO A 95 -0.15 3.86 12.34
N ARG A 96 -0.22 5.14 11.97
CA ARG A 96 0.47 6.25 12.63
C ARG A 96 0.00 6.50 14.06
N GLU A 97 -1.19 6.03 14.40
CA GLU A 97 -1.77 6.10 15.73
C GLU A 97 -1.06 5.17 16.74
N LEU A 98 -0.40 4.11 16.27
CA LEU A 98 0.33 3.16 17.11
C LEU A 98 1.84 3.41 17.01
N LEU A 99 2.39 4.22 17.92
CA LEU A 99 3.78 4.70 17.88
C LEU A 99 4.80 3.59 17.59
N LEU A 100 4.79 2.53 18.40
CA LEU A 100 5.77 1.45 18.28
C LEU A 100 5.61 0.69 16.97
N LEU A 101 4.37 0.40 16.57
CA LEU A 101 4.08 -0.29 15.31
C LEU A 101 4.46 0.58 14.11
N TRP A 102 4.18 1.88 14.16
CA TRP A 102 4.55 2.83 13.11
C TRP A 102 6.07 2.93 12.96
N LEU A 103 6.82 3.06 14.06
CA LEU A 103 8.29 3.07 14.04
C LEU A 103 8.84 1.78 13.44
N PHE A 104 8.32 0.62 13.86
CA PHE A 104 8.71 -0.67 13.32
C PHE A 104 8.43 -0.80 11.81
N GLN A 105 7.23 -0.43 11.37
CA GLN A 105 6.88 -0.46 9.94
C GLN A 105 7.71 0.51 9.11
N ARG A 106 8.01 1.70 9.66
CA ARG A 106 8.87 2.68 9.01
C ARG A 106 10.31 2.18 8.87
N ALA A 107 10.85 1.51 9.89
CA ALA A 107 12.15 0.85 9.82
C ALA A 107 12.18 -0.26 8.74
N LEU A 108 11.07 -0.98 8.54
CA LEU A 108 10.89 -1.94 7.47
C LEU A 108 10.57 -1.31 6.10
N ARG A 109 10.64 0.01 5.96
CA ARG A 109 10.32 0.76 4.75
C ARG A 109 8.92 0.45 4.18
N ARG A 110 7.97 0.06 5.03
CA ARG A 110 6.57 -0.04 4.64
C ARG A 110 6.02 1.37 4.38
N ARG A 111 5.11 1.47 3.41
CA ARG A 111 4.53 2.74 2.95
C ARG A 111 3.03 2.60 2.75
N ASP A 112 2.36 3.75 2.66
CA ASP A 112 0.95 3.78 2.24
C ASP A 112 0.82 3.16 0.85
N LEU A 113 -0.14 2.25 0.66
CA LEU A 113 -0.33 1.50 -0.58
C LEU A 113 -1.74 1.68 -1.13
N LEU A 114 -1.82 1.71 -2.45
CA LEU A 114 -3.03 1.52 -3.23
C LEU A 114 -2.92 0.17 -3.95
N VAL A 115 -3.82 -0.75 -3.64
CA VAL A 115 -3.93 -2.03 -4.33
C VAL A 115 -5.18 -2.00 -5.20
N VAL A 116 -5.00 -2.13 -6.49
CA VAL A 116 -6.08 -2.26 -7.45
C VAL A 116 -6.26 -3.74 -7.77
N ARG A 117 -7.49 -4.22 -7.69
CA ARG A 117 -7.87 -5.60 -8.04
C ARG A 117 -8.97 -5.54 -9.07
N ALA A 118 -8.79 -6.24 -10.16
CA ALA A 118 -9.78 -6.26 -11.24
C ALA A 118 -9.94 -7.65 -11.85
N ASP A 119 -11.15 -7.93 -12.28
CA ASP A 119 -11.44 -8.97 -13.24
C ASP A 119 -11.68 -8.31 -14.59
N LEU A 120 -11.14 -8.90 -15.65
CA LEU A 120 -11.24 -8.40 -17.01
C LEU A 120 -12.43 -9.04 -17.73
N ASN A 121 -12.93 -8.40 -18.79
CA ASN A 121 -13.99 -8.96 -19.63
C ASN A 121 -13.50 -10.14 -20.46
N ARG A 122 -12.19 -10.21 -20.73
CA ARG A 122 -11.53 -11.31 -21.43
C ARG A 122 -10.39 -11.83 -20.58
N GLU A 123 -10.06 -13.11 -20.73
CA GLU A 123 -8.89 -13.67 -20.08
C GLU A 123 -7.62 -13.01 -20.59
N PRO A 124 -6.67 -12.69 -19.71
CA PRO A 124 -5.37 -12.17 -20.12
C PRO A 124 -4.65 -13.15 -21.05
N ARG A 125 -4.11 -12.63 -22.13
CA ARG A 125 -3.33 -13.42 -23.10
C ARG A 125 -2.03 -13.92 -22.50
N LEU A 126 -1.50 -13.16 -21.54
CA LEU A 126 -0.22 -13.41 -20.87
C LEU A 126 -0.43 -13.48 -19.36
N GLU A 127 0.22 -14.46 -18.74
CA GLU A 127 0.43 -14.44 -17.29
C GLU A 127 1.80 -13.82 -17.01
N VAL A 128 1.80 -12.68 -16.35
CA VAL A 128 3.01 -11.92 -16.14
C VAL A 128 3.02 -11.19 -14.79
N GLU A 129 4.20 -11.17 -14.21
CA GLU A 129 4.49 -10.38 -13.01
C GLU A 129 5.53 -9.31 -13.35
N ILE A 130 5.14 -8.05 -13.27
CA ILE A 130 6.04 -6.89 -13.43
C ILE A 130 6.22 -6.26 -12.07
N PHE A 131 7.45 -6.10 -11.61
CA PHE A 131 7.69 -5.61 -10.25
C PHE A 131 9.00 -4.85 -10.12
N ARG A 132 9.06 -4.02 -9.08
CA ARG A 132 10.32 -3.49 -8.56
C ARG A 132 11.00 -4.49 -7.65
N PRO A 133 12.32 -4.67 -7.72
CA PRO A 133 13.06 -5.61 -6.87
C PRO A 133 13.24 -5.09 -5.43
N LEU A 134 12.12 -4.74 -4.79
CA LEU A 134 12.09 -4.33 -3.38
C LEU A 134 12.02 -5.58 -2.49
N PRO A 135 12.73 -5.63 -1.34
CA PRO A 135 12.76 -6.81 -0.47
C PRO A 135 11.38 -7.32 -0.05
N GLY A 136 10.42 -6.40 0.17
CA GLY A 136 9.04 -6.75 0.50
C GLY A 136 8.30 -7.40 -0.66
N VAL A 137 8.48 -6.89 -1.88
CA VAL A 137 7.85 -7.42 -3.10
C VAL A 137 8.41 -8.81 -3.44
N LEU A 138 9.73 -8.96 -3.37
CA LEU A 138 10.38 -10.26 -3.63
C LEU A 138 9.90 -11.35 -2.68
N ARG A 139 9.73 -11.01 -1.41
CA ARG A 139 9.19 -11.96 -0.40
C ARG A 139 7.74 -12.33 -0.66
N GLU A 140 6.92 -11.36 -1.07
CA GLU A 140 5.52 -11.55 -1.41
C GLU A 140 5.35 -12.43 -2.64
N LEU A 141 6.09 -12.16 -3.72
CA LEU A 141 6.14 -12.99 -4.93
C LEU A 141 6.50 -14.42 -4.65
N LYS A 142 7.55 -14.66 -3.84
CA LYS A 142 7.95 -16.01 -3.47
C LYS A 142 6.88 -16.74 -2.65
N ARG A 143 6.24 -16.04 -1.72
CA ARG A 143 5.23 -16.62 -0.82
C ARG A 143 3.91 -16.91 -1.51
N GLU A 144 3.41 -15.98 -2.34
CA GLU A 144 2.07 -16.05 -2.90
C GLU A 144 2.01 -16.75 -4.24
N LEU A 145 3.07 -16.67 -5.02
CA LEU A 145 3.11 -17.17 -6.39
C LEU A 145 3.94 -18.42 -6.57
N GLY A 146 4.75 -18.81 -5.56
CA GLY A 146 5.70 -19.90 -5.71
C GLY A 146 6.74 -19.66 -6.83
N ARG A 147 6.75 -18.45 -7.41
CA ARG A 147 7.70 -18.06 -8.48
C ARG A 147 8.98 -17.52 -7.86
N ASP A 148 10.09 -18.05 -8.33
CA ASP A 148 11.38 -17.58 -7.87
C ASP A 148 11.75 -16.28 -8.60
N PRO A 149 11.87 -15.15 -7.89
CA PRO A 149 12.24 -13.86 -8.48
C PRO A 149 13.68 -13.84 -9.01
N VAL A 150 14.48 -14.88 -8.76
CA VAL A 150 15.85 -15.03 -9.31
C VAL A 150 15.81 -15.09 -10.84
N ASN A 151 14.76 -15.64 -11.43
CA ASN A 151 14.60 -15.75 -12.89
C ASN A 151 13.95 -14.51 -13.52
N ALA A 152 13.94 -13.37 -12.83
CA ALA A 152 13.35 -12.15 -13.35
C ALA A 152 14.31 -11.41 -14.28
N HIS A 153 13.82 -11.05 -15.46
CA HIS A 153 14.56 -10.31 -16.47
C HIS A 153 14.30 -8.80 -16.36
N PRO A 154 15.31 -7.95 -16.64
CA PRO A 154 15.11 -6.51 -16.68
C PRO A 154 14.18 -6.14 -17.84
N LEU A 155 13.17 -5.30 -17.56
CA LEU A 155 12.21 -4.87 -18.56
C LEU A 155 12.74 -3.73 -19.47
N GLY A 156 13.85 -3.11 -19.07
CA GLY A 156 14.40 -1.94 -19.77
C GLY A 156 13.61 -0.65 -19.50
N ILE A 157 12.80 -0.62 -18.44
CA ILE A 157 12.04 0.55 -17.97
C ILE A 157 12.41 0.76 -16.51
N GLY A 158 13.31 1.71 -16.23
CA GLY A 158 13.83 1.96 -14.89
C GLY A 158 14.39 0.69 -14.25
N ASP A 159 13.94 0.40 -13.01
CA ASP A 159 14.32 -0.76 -12.22
C ASP A 159 13.30 -1.93 -12.29
N LEU A 160 12.32 -1.86 -13.21
CA LEU A 160 11.31 -2.89 -13.35
C LEU A 160 11.89 -4.21 -13.89
N ARG A 161 11.39 -5.29 -13.31
CA ARG A 161 11.68 -6.66 -13.71
C ARG A 161 10.40 -7.40 -14.06
N VAL A 162 10.53 -8.43 -14.89
CA VAL A 162 9.42 -9.24 -15.39
C VAL A 162 9.68 -10.73 -15.23
N VAL A 163 8.66 -11.49 -14.92
CA VAL A 163 8.64 -12.96 -14.87
C VAL A 163 7.28 -13.43 -15.45
N PRO A 164 7.27 -14.42 -16.35
CA PRO A 164 8.40 -15.07 -17.01
C PRO A 164 9.03 -14.22 -18.13
N ALA A 165 10.24 -14.55 -18.52
CA ALA A 165 10.98 -13.84 -19.58
C ALA A 165 10.29 -13.86 -20.95
N THR A 166 9.54 -14.91 -21.24
CA THR A 166 8.77 -15.10 -22.50
C THR A 166 7.68 -14.04 -22.70
N SER A 167 7.33 -13.31 -21.65
CA SER A 167 6.34 -12.23 -21.71
C SER A 167 6.89 -10.90 -22.23
N LEU A 168 8.20 -10.76 -22.46
CA LEU A 168 8.84 -9.49 -22.88
C LEU A 168 8.27 -8.94 -24.20
N GLU A 169 8.06 -9.82 -25.19
CA GLU A 169 7.50 -9.40 -26.50
C GLU A 169 6.08 -8.89 -26.35
N GLY A 170 5.24 -9.57 -25.54
CA GLY A 170 3.85 -9.17 -25.30
C GLY A 170 3.71 -7.86 -24.51
N ILE A 171 4.73 -7.44 -23.79
CA ILE A 171 4.74 -6.21 -22.98
C ILE A 171 5.24 -5.00 -23.79
N ALA A 172 5.84 -5.23 -24.95
CA ALA A 172 6.44 -4.13 -25.75
C ALA A 172 5.45 -3.01 -26.03
N SER A 173 4.18 -3.34 -26.33
CA SER A 173 3.09 -2.38 -26.56
C SER A 173 2.70 -1.57 -25.31
N ALA A 174 2.88 -2.14 -24.11
CA ALA A 174 2.53 -1.49 -22.83
C ALA A 174 3.68 -0.64 -22.25
N LYS A 175 4.82 -0.54 -22.93
CA LYS A 175 6.01 0.18 -22.43
C LYS A 175 5.72 1.62 -22.04
N THR A 176 4.98 2.34 -22.88
CA THR A 176 4.65 3.77 -22.66
C THR A 176 3.80 3.93 -21.40
N ALA A 177 2.75 3.14 -21.26
CA ALA A 177 1.88 3.14 -20.08
C ALA A 177 2.64 2.75 -18.80
N LEU A 178 3.51 1.74 -18.87
CA LEU A 178 4.37 1.35 -17.74
C LEU A 178 5.34 2.45 -17.32
N THR A 179 5.89 3.19 -18.29
CA THR A 179 6.80 4.30 -18.02
C THR A 179 6.10 5.43 -17.27
N SER A 180 4.86 5.76 -17.62
CA SER A 180 4.06 6.78 -16.93
C SER A 180 3.72 6.37 -15.49
N LEU A 181 3.52 5.08 -15.24
CA LEU A 181 3.23 4.51 -13.92
C LEU A 181 4.48 4.30 -13.04
N LEU A 182 5.67 4.31 -13.65
CA LEU A 182 6.92 3.98 -12.98
C LEU A 182 7.13 4.66 -11.61
N PRO A 183 6.85 5.96 -11.41
CA PRO A 183 7.09 6.61 -10.12
C PRO A 183 6.33 6.00 -8.95
N PHE A 184 5.19 5.39 -9.22
CA PHE A 184 4.23 4.88 -8.22
C PHE A 184 4.21 3.36 -8.17
N LEU A 185 4.52 2.72 -9.29
CA LEU A 185 4.37 1.29 -9.48
C LEU A 185 5.28 0.51 -8.55
N ARG A 186 4.70 -0.44 -7.84
CA ARG A 186 5.40 -1.43 -7.03
C ARG A 186 5.38 -2.81 -7.70
N CYS A 187 4.21 -3.26 -8.11
CA CYS A 187 4.05 -4.46 -8.92
C CYS A 187 2.73 -4.44 -9.68
N ILE A 188 2.71 -5.15 -10.82
CA ILE A 188 1.52 -5.52 -11.58
C ILE A 188 1.59 -7.03 -11.79
N SER A 189 0.50 -7.71 -11.47
CA SER A 189 0.30 -9.13 -11.67
C SER A 189 -0.88 -9.34 -12.59
N LEU A 190 -0.67 -10.06 -13.68
CA LEU A 190 -1.70 -10.52 -14.58
C LEU A 190 -1.77 -12.04 -14.54
N ARG A 191 -2.97 -12.57 -14.33
CA ARG A 191 -3.22 -14.00 -14.12
C ARG A 191 -4.51 -14.40 -14.83
N ARG A 192 -4.64 -15.68 -15.16
CA ARG A 192 -5.90 -16.23 -15.69
C ARG A 192 -6.95 -16.44 -14.61
N THR A 193 -6.53 -16.56 -13.35
CA THR A 193 -7.42 -16.75 -12.20
C THR A 193 -7.83 -15.42 -11.58
N SER A 194 -9.07 -15.32 -11.09
CA SER A 194 -9.59 -14.12 -10.39
C SER A 194 -8.89 -13.90 -9.04
N PRO A 195 -8.51 -12.65 -8.71
CA PRO A 195 -8.55 -11.47 -9.57
C PRO A 195 -7.47 -11.53 -10.66
N GLN A 196 -7.88 -11.28 -11.91
CA GLN A 196 -7.01 -11.41 -13.09
C GLN A 196 -5.93 -10.33 -13.17
N LEU A 197 -6.22 -9.14 -12.65
CA LEU A 197 -5.27 -8.03 -12.54
C LEU A 197 -5.13 -7.60 -11.09
N ILE A 198 -3.90 -7.57 -10.59
CA ILE A 198 -3.55 -6.95 -9.31
C ILE A 198 -2.44 -5.95 -9.57
N ALA A 199 -2.69 -4.67 -9.29
CA ALA A 199 -1.67 -3.63 -9.37
C ALA A 199 -1.48 -2.95 -8.02
N THR A 200 -0.24 -2.84 -7.57
CA THR A 200 0.10 -2.21 -6.29
C THR A 200 0.93 -0.97 -6.54
N PHE A 201 0.49 0.14 -5.98
CA PHE A 201 1.12 1.45 -6.08
C PHE A 201 1.50 1.98 -4.72
N THR A 202 2.58 2.77 -4.66
CA THR A 202 2.95 3.54 -3.47
C THR A 202 2.25 4.89 -3.49
N LEU A 203 1.66 5.30 -2.36
CA LEU A 203 0.92 6.56 -2.25
C LEU A 203 1.78 7.76 -1.80
N GLU A 204 3.10 7.59 -1.68
CA GLU A 204 4.00 8.70 -1.28
C GLU A 204 3.96 9.88 -2.26
N ALA A 205 3.75 9.58 -3.51
CA ALA A 205 3.70 10.57 -4.58
C ALA A 205 2.27 10.91 -5.04
N ALA A 206 1.24 10.37 -4.38
CA ALA A 206 -0.17 10.59 -4.74
C ALA A 206 -0.62 12.06 -4.78
N GLY A 207 0.14 12.98 -4.20
CA GLY A 207 -0.10 14.43 -4.33
C GLY A 207 0.64 15.10 -5.50
N ARG A 208 1.50 14.37 -6.22
CA ARG A 208 2.35 14.92 -7.30
C ARG A 208 1.77 14.71 -8.69
N LEU A 209 0.94 13.68 -8.88
CA LEU A 209 0.25 13.40 -10.13
C LEU A 209 -1.25 13.25 -9.90
N PRO A 210 -2.09 13.64 -10.86
CA PRO A 210 -3.53 13.38 -10.79
C PRO A 210 -3.80 11.87 -10.85
N ALA A 211 -4.77 11.40 -10.06
CA ALA A 211 -5.20 10.00 -10.07
C ALA A 211 -5.59 9.51 -11.46
N ARG A 212 -6.19 10.40 -12.25
CA ARG A 212 -6.61 10.15 -13.63
C ARG A 212 -5.48 9.60 -14.50
N ALA A 213 -4.28 10.19 -14.42
CA ALA A 213 -3.13 9.73 -15.21
C ALA A 213 -2.70 8.29 -14.86
N ILE A 214 -2.77 7.92 -13.57
CA ILE A 214 -2.47 6.55 -13.11
C ILE A 214 -3.55 5.58 -13.61
N PHE A 215 -4.80 5.99 -13.56
CA PHE A 215 -5.94 5.15 -13.93
C PHE A 215 -6.05 4.96 -15.44
N GLU A 216 -5.76 6.00 -16.24
CA GLU A 216 -5.65 5.89 -17.71
C GLU A 216 -4.54 4.90 -18.09
N GLY A 217 -3.34 5.02 -17.49
CA GLY A 217 -2.26 4.07 -17.73
C GLY A 217 -2.62 2.63 -17.33
N LEU A 218 -3.35 2.45 -16.22
CA LEU A 218 -3.82 1.13 -15.81
C LEU A 218 -4.86 0.55 -16.79
N ARG A 219 -5.81 1.38 -17.26
CA ARG A 219 -6.81 0.99 -18.26
C ARG A 219 -6.15 0.61 -19.59
N GLU A 220 -5.15 1.37 -20.02
CA GLU A 220 -4.37 1.07 -21.23
C GLU A 220 -3.65 -0.28 -21.11
N ILE A 221 -2.93 -0.53 -20.00
CA ILE A 221 -2.27 -1.82 -19.77
C ILE A 221 -3.27 -2.97 -19.78
N ALA A 222 -4.41 -2.81 -19.09
CA ALA A 222 -5.44 -3.84 -19.07
C ALA A 222 -6.02 -4.12 -20.46
N GLY A 223 -6.23 -3.08 -21.28
CA GLY A 223 -6.72 -3.22 -22.64
C GLY A 223 -5.75 -3.86 -23.62
N LEU A 224 -4.44 -3.61 -23.46
CA LEU A 224 -3.39 -4.20 -24.30
C LEU A 224 -3.09 -5.67 -23.97
N MET A 225 -3.36 -6.09 -22.75
CA MET A 225 -3.00 -7.42 -22.24
C MET A 225 -4.22 -8.38 -22.13
N ALA A 226 -5.45 -7.89 -22.34
CA ALA A 226 -6.70 -8.67 -22.33
C ALA A 226 -7.04 -9.34 -23.71
#